data_9e1d64c75002c2aeab95903354efa8fd
#
_entry.id   9e1d64c75002c2aeab95903354efa8fd
#
_cell.length_a   1.000
_cell.length_b   1.000
_cell.length_c   1.000
_cell.angle_alpha   90.00
_cell.angle_beta   90.00
_cell.angle_gamma   90.00
#
_symmetry.space_group_name_H-M   'P 1'
#
loop_
_entity.id
_entity.type
_entity.pdbx_description
1 polymer ?
#
loop_
_entity_poly.entity_id
_entity_poly.type
_entity_poly.pdbx_seq_one_letter_code
_entity_poly.pdbx_strand_id
1 'polypeptide(L)'
;MVQYNANMDCPIAIVGMSCRFAGCGSPAALWNAVMAKKSMLTVPGADAELPIGQRNVFNGPYPTRIGQLDKLYSCVPSMQHFPRQVNAGENQDLYFATQLAFDALNDAEMHPNRVKKHWRGSVRFGYAPPFNASTVNWLQHTAFLDQTMDILRRFMPKAPEAKLEEVRSKLVESLPAPNASSFLLGSGFRFVSWIARECKFAGAATIMDAGNLSGGAAILDAVEDLRCGNADVALAGALTPPLSRAYLEGLSSEVQFSTNPELRSFEENPSGTIPGEGGAFFVLKRREDALRDHDRIYALIRSVAIGHSPDDDPSAIFTMATEQAGIPIRTIGLIEADGSGIAQMEARETDIIRRLWGEHKPGGPLVGVGSVKGNIGHTLKAAISAGIVKAALALKYRVLPPQLTPDAPLKSIACPESSAYLLTEARPWITGDSANPRRAAVMGFNFDPFNPEAETSRGGRSAVIVLEEEPEDRL
;
A
#
# COMPACT_ATOMS: atom_id res chain seq x y z
N MET A 1 -14.81 -16.58 29.10
CA MET A 1 -14.30 -15.27 28.69
C MET A 1 -12.80 -15.26 28.97
N VAL A 2 -11.98 -15.42 27.95
CA VAL A 2 -10.53 -15.20 28.09
C VAL A 2 -10.35 -13.69 28.19
N GLN A 3 -9.88 -13.18 29.33
CA GLN A 3 -9.47 -11.79 29.44
C GLN A 3 -8.26 -11.61 28.53
N TYR A 4 -8.45 -10.98 27.38
CA TYR A 4 -7.38 -10.48 26.53
C TYR A 4 -6.77 -9.26 27.23
N ASN A 5 -5.76 -9.48 28.05
CA ASN A 5 -4.85 -8.44 28.49
C ASN A 5 -3.86 -8.18 27.34
N ALA A 6 -4.31 -7.52 26.28
CA ALA A 6 -3.40 -6.96 25.29
C ALA A 6 -2.56 -5.90 26.02
N ASN A 7 -1.25 -6.09 26.10
CA ASN A 7 -0.34 -5.08 26.62
C ASN A 7 -0.25 -3.95 25.57
N MET A 8 -1.18 -3.00 25.63
CA MET A 8 -1.28 -1.88 24.71
C MET A 8 -0.01 -1.01 24.67
N ASP A 9 0.80 -1.06 25.73
CA ASP A 9 2.07 -0.33 25.84
C ASP A 9 3.26 -1.05 25.18
N CYS A 10 3.06 -2.23 24.57
CA CYS A 10 4.14 -2.95 23.91
C CYS A 10 4.41 -2.37 22.50
N PRO A 11 5.51 -1.64 22.27
CA PRO A 11 5.91 -1.20 20.96
C PRO A 11 6.30 -2.39 20.07
N ILE A 12 5.97 -2.31 18.78
CA ILE A 12 6.29 -3.34 17.81
C ILE A 12 7.42 -2.88 16.91
N ALA A 13 8.51 -3.63 16.86
CA ALA A 13 9.69 -3.33 16.08
C ALA A 13 9.53 -3.79 14.62
N ILE A 14 9.89 -2.94 13.68
CA ILE A 14 10.10 -3.30 12.26
C ILE A 14 11.56 -3.80 12.17
N VAL A 15 11.75 -5.11 12.09
CA VAL A 15 13.09 -5.72 12.07
C VAL A 15 13.58 -6.06 10.66
N GLY A 16 12.67 -6.12 9.68
CA GLY A 16 12.98 -6.29 8.27
C GLY A 16 11.91 -5.68 7.40
N MET A 17 12.30 -5.23 6.21
CA MET A 17 11.36 -4.69 5.24
C MET A 17 11.82 -4.88 3.81
N SER A 18 10.87 -5.03 2.93
CA SER A 18 11.07 -5.04 1.49
C SER A 18 10.05 -4.15 0.80
N CYS A 19 10.42 -3.65 -0.36
CA CYS A 19 9.44 -3.02 -1.23
C CYS A 19 9.87 -3.12 -2.70
N ARG A 20 8.89 -3.07 -3.58
CA ARG A 20 9.06 -2.87 -5.02
C ARG A 20 7.95 -2.01 -5.53
N PHE A 21 8.30 -0.85 -6.04
CA PHE A 21 7.42 0.13 -6.64
C PHE A 21 8.01 0.57 -7.98
N ALA A 22 7.30 1.40 -8.73
CA ALA A 22 7.76 1.94 -10.01
C ALA A 22 9.25 2.35 -9.93
N GLY A 23 10.10 1.76 -10.76
CA GLY A 23 11.54 2.04 -10.83
C GLY A 23 12.34 1.87 -9.52
N CYS A 24 11.72 1.33 -8.46
CA CYS A 24 12.30 1.18 -7.13
C CYS A 24 12.21 -0.28 -6.67
N GLY A 25 13.25 -1.06 -6.93
CA GLY A 25 13.31 -2.50 -6.62
C GLY A 25 13.66 -2.83 -5.17
N SER A 26 13.85 -1.85 -4.29
CA SER A 26 14.20 -2.05 -2.87
C SER A 26 13.92 -0.80 -2.03
N PRO A 27 13.88 -0.91 -0.68
CA PRO A 27 13.78 0.26 0.20
C PRO A 27 14.88 1.31 -0.05
N ALA A 28 16.11 0.89 -0.30
CA ALA A 28 17.21 1.79 -0.62
C ALA A 28 17.01 2.53 -1.95
N ALA A 29 16.49 1.84 -2.97
CA ALA A 29 16.17 2.47 -4.25
C ALA A 29 15.04 3.49 -4.11
N LEU A 30 13.99 3.18 -3.32
CA LEU A 30 12.92 4.12 -3.02
C LEU A 30 13.46 5.35 -2.28
N TRP A 31 14.30 5.16 -1.26
CA TRP A 31 14.93 6.25 -0.54
C TRP A 31 15.74 7.16 -1.45
N ASN A 32 16.53 6.58 -2.33
CA ASN A 32 17.33 7.35 -3.30
C ASN A 32 16.44 8.16 -4.26
N ALA A 33 15.33 7.60 -4.73
CA ALA A 33 14.38 8.31 -5.58
C ALA A 33 13.71 9.48 -4.83
N VAL A 34 13.33 9.28 -3.57
CA VAL A 34 12.77 10.32 -2.69
C VAL A 34 13.80 11.45 -2.46
N MET A 35 15.02 11.11 -2.04
CA MET A 35 16.07 12.09 -1.76
C MET A 35 16.46 12.90 -3.00
N ALA A 36 16.41 12.29 -4.17
CA ALA A 36 16.66 12.95 -5.46
C ALA A 36 15.43 13.71 -6.00
N LYS A 37 14.30 13.70 -5.32
CA LYS A 37 13.01 14.23 -5.81
C LYS A 37 12.66 13.73 -7.21
N LYS A 38 12.92 12.44 -7.46
CA LYS A 38 12.74 11.84 -8.78
C LYS A 38 11.37 11.20 -8.90
N SER A 39 10.60 11.62 -9.90
CA SER A 39 9.39 10.89 -10.32
C SER A 39 9.82 9.65 -11.11
N MET A 40 9.27 8.50 -10.73
CA MET A 40 9.47 7.21 -11.39
C MET A 40 8.25 6.83 -12.26
N LEU A 41 7.34 7.77 -12.46
CA LEU A 41 6.16 7.58 -13.29
C LEU A 41 6.55 7.49 -14.77
N THR A 42 6.01 6.49 -15.45
CA THR A 42 6.29 6.21 -16.86
C THR A 42 5.04 6.32 -17.71
N VAL A 43 5.23 6.59 -19.00
CA VAL A 43 4.15 6.38 -19.98
C VAL A 43 3.92 4.87 -20.06
N PRO A 44 2.67 4.38 -19.93
CA PRO A 44 2.37 2.96 -20.06
C PRO A 44 2.93 2.41 -21.38
N GLY A 45 3.64 1.28 -21.29
CA GLY A 45 4.20 0.62 -22.47
C GLY A 45 3.12 0.04 -23.36
N ALA A 46 3.45 -0.30 -24.61
CA ALA A 46 2.53 -0.93 -25.57
C ALA A 46 1.91 -2.24 -25.03
N ASP A 47 2.61 -2.92 -24.13
CA ASP A 47 2.15 -4.14 -23.45
C ASP A 47 1.13 -3.88 -22.32
N ALA A 48 0.92 -2.62 -21.93
CA ALA A 48 0.04 -2.28 -20.82
C ALA A 48 -1.45 -2.25 -21.19
N GLU A 49 -1.80 -2.43 -22.48
CA GLU A 49 -3.18 -2.42 -23.01
C GLU A 49 -4.01 -1.17 -22.60
N LEU A 50 -3.33 -0.11 -22.15
CA LEU A 50 -4.03 1.09 -21.71
C LEU A 50 -4.35 2.01 -22.90
N PRO A 51 -5.60 2.39 -23.08
CA PRO A 51 -6.02 3.26 -24.16
C PRO A 51 -5.69 4.73 -23.84
N ILE A 52 -4.40 5.07 -23.83
CA ILE A 52 -3.91 6.43 -23.52
C ILE A 52 -4.60 7.43 -24.47
N GLY A 53 -5.09 8.52 -23.92
CA GLY A 53 -5.79 9.57 -24.67
C GLY A 53 -7.23 9.23 -25.03
N GLN A 54 -7.73 8.05 -24.70
CA GLN A 54 -9.15 7.71 -24.78
C GLN A 54 -9.86 8.03 -23.46
N ARG A 55 -11.19 8.07 -23.51
CA ARG A 55 -12.01 8.19 -22.31
C ARG A 55 -12.38 6.82 -21.78
N ASN A 56 -12.41 6.70 -20.44
CA ASN A 56 -12.90 5.51 -19.76
C ASN A 56 -14.43 5.40 -19.85
N VAL A 57 -15.01 4.30 -19.34
CA VAL A 57 -16.46 4.02 -19.37
C VAL A 57 -17.28 5.15 -18.73
N PHE A 58 -16.72 5.87 -17.77
CA PHE A 58 -17.34 6.99 -17.04
C PHE A 58 -17.01 8.36 -17.67
N ASN A 59 -16.53 8.40 -18.92
CA ASN A 59 -16.17 9.61 -19.67
C ASN A 59 -15.01 10.44 -19.10
N GLY A 60 -14.30 9.95 -18.08
CA GLY A 60 -13.08 10.56 -17.56
C GLY A 60 -11.85 10.22 -18.43
N PRO A 61 -10.75 10.97 -18.33
CA PRO A 61 -9.50 10.64 -19.00
C PRO A 61 -8.84 9.41 -18.34
N TYR A 62 -8.10 8.64 -19.15
CA TYR A 62 -7.10 7.72 -18.58
C TYR A 62 -5.85 8.51 -18.15
N PRO A 63 -5.11 8.02 -17.15
CA PRO A 63 -3.89 8.69 -16.74
C PRO A 63 -2.85 8.66 -17.86
N THR A 64 -2.14 9.77 -18.08
CA THR A 64 -1.08 9.86 -19.09
C THR A 64 0.19 9.15 -18.67
N ARG A 65 0.38 8.97 -17.38
CA ARG A 65 1.46 8.21 -16.76
C ARG A 65 0.92 7.35 -15.62
N ILE A 66 1.66 6.29 -15.30
CA ILE A 66 1.39 5.41 -14.17
C ILE A 66 2.70 5.07 -13.48
N GLY A 67 2.61 4.68 -12.21
CA GLY A 67 3.70 4.06 -11.49
C GLY A 67 3.81 2.58 -11.85
N GLN A 68 4.39 2.24 -12.99
CA GLN A 68 4.48 0.88 -13.48
C GLN A 68 5.68 0.13 -12.91
N LEU A 69 5.46 -1.13 -12.52
CA LEU A 69 6.54 -2.04 -12.15
C LEU A 69 7.33 -2.45 -13.39
N ASP A 70 8.66 -2.49 -13.26
CA ASP A 70 9.49 -3.16 -14.25
C ASP A 70 9.12 -4.65 -14.36
N LYS A 71 9.36 -5.30 -15.51
CA LYS A 71 9.05 -6.73 -15.74
C LYS A 71 9.76 -7.61 -14.68
N LEU A 72 9.05 -7.94 -13.60
CA LEU A 72 9.63 -8.56 -12.40
C LEU A 72 9.29 -10.03 -12.20
N TYR A 73 8.50 -10.60 -13.09
CA TYR A 73 7.91 -11.92 -12.86
C TYR A 73 8.71 -13.09 -13.44
N SER A 74 9.98 -12.88 -13.73
CA SER A 74 10.85 -13.95 -14.17
C SER A 74 11.43 -14.68 -12.96
N CYS A 75 10.91 -15.86 -12.67
CA CYS A 75 11.51 -16.88 -11.79
C CYS A 75 11.97 -16.38 -10.41
N VAL A 76 11.39 -16.92 -9.37
CA VAL A 76 11.97 -16.89 -8.02
C VAL A 76 12.89 -18.13 -7.88
N PRO A 77 14.22 -18.00 -8.03
CA PRO A 77 15.12 -19.15 -8.14
C PRO A 77 15.23 -20.01 -6.88
N SER A 78 14.72 -19.53 -5.75
CA SER A 78 14.93 -20.13 -4.42
C SER A 78 13.73 -20.86 -3.84
N MET A 79 12.59 -20.87 -4.50
CA MET A 79 11.38 -21.50 -3.97
C MET A 79 11.28 -22.95 -4.43
N GLN A 80 11.24 -23.88 -3.47
CA GLN A 80 11.24 -25.33 -3.75
C GLN A 80 9.98 -25.83 -4.48
N HIS A 81 8.86 -25.10 -4.35
CA HIS A 81 7.55 -25.53 -4.83
C HIS A 81 6.96 -24.67 -5.95
N PHE A 82 7.71 -23.69 -6.43
CA PHE A 82 7.26 -22.86 -7.56
C PHE A 82 7.70 -23.45 -8.91
N PRO A 83 6.85 -23.38 -9.93
CA PRO A 83 7.26 -23.71 -11.27
C PRO A 83 8.37 -22.75 -11.72
N ARG A 84 9.34 -23.27 -12.48
CA ARG A 84 10.46 -22.46 -13.01
C ARG A 84 10.01 -21.38 -13.99
N GLN A 85 8.79 -21.46 -14.49
CA GLN A 85 8.16 -20.48 -15.38
C GLN A 85 6.74 -20.25 -14.93
N VAL A 86 6.33 -18.97 -14.86
CA VAL A 86 4.94 -18.59 -14.65
C VAL A 86 4.22 -18.74 -15.98
N ASN A 87 3.19 -19.59 -16.01
CA ASN A 87 2.42 -19.80 -17.22
C ASN A 87 1.51 -18.61 -17.53
N ALA A 88 1.22 -18.38 -18.81
CA ALA A 88 0.19 -17.42 -19.21
C ALA A 88 -1.15 -17.81 -18.55
N GLY A 89 -1.83 -16.84 -17.97
CA GLY A 89 -3.09 -17.06 -17.23
C GLY A 89 -2.92 -17.46 -15.76
N GLU A 90 -1.68 -17.60 -15.24
CA GLU A 90 -1.46 -17.74 -13.80
C GLU A 90 -1.38 -16.39 -13.09
N ASN A 91 -1.77 -16.39 -11.81
CA ASN A 91 -1.71 -15.17 -11.00
C ASN A 91 -0.27 -14.83 -10.62
N GLN A 92 0.30 -13.87 -11.36
CA GLN A 92 1.65 -13.37 -11.13
C GLN A 92 1.81 -12.65 -9.78
N ASP A 93 0.73 -12.10 -9.24
CA ASP A 93 0.74 -11.34 -7.98
C ASP A 93 1.19 -12.20 -6.81
N LEU A 94 0.85 -13.52 -6.84
CA LEU A 94 1.29 -14.47 -5.82
C LEU A 94 2.82 -14.59 -5.79
N TYR A 95 3.43 -14.72 -6.95
CA TYR A 95 4.88 -14.82 -7.07
C TYR A 95 5.55 -13.55 -6.59
N PHE A 96 4.98 -12.41 -6.97
CA PHE A 96 5.47 -11.10 -6.57
C PHE A 96 5.35 -10.89 -5.05
N ALA A 97 4.17 -11.16 -4.47
CA ALA A 97 3.96 -11.05 -3.02
C ALA A 97 4.87 -12.00 -2.24
N THR A 98 5.04 -13.24 -2.73
CA THR A 98 5.94 -14.21 -2.08
C THR A 98 7.40 -13.76 -2.15
N GLN A 99 7.83 -13.18 -3.28
CA GLN A 99 9.17 -12.60 -3.40
C GLN A 99 9.39 -11.46 -2.40
N LEU A 100 8.43 -10.54 -2.29
CA LEU A 100 8.51 -9.46 -1.31
C LEU A 100 8.57 -10.01 0.13
N ALA A 101 7.79 -11.04 0.44
CA ALA A 101 7.81 -11.71 1.73
C ALA A 101 9.20 -12.30 2.05
N PHE A 102 9.80 -12.98 1.08
CA PHE A 102 11.16 -13.54 1.21
C PHE A 102 12.22 -12.44 1.34
N ASP A 103 12.12 -11.39 0.54
CA ASP A 103 13.06 -10.26 0.59
C ASP A 103 13.02 -9.58 1.98
N ALA A 104 11.81 -9.41 2.59
CA ALA A 104 11.65 -8.88 3.92
C ALA A 104 12.26 -9.79 5.01
N LEU A 105 12.02 -11.10 4.92
CA LEU A 105 12.60 -12.08 5.83
C LEU A 105 14.13 -12.17 5.66
N ASN A 106 14.63 -12.05 4.44
CA ASN A 106 16.08 -12.02 4.20
C ASN A 106 16.71 -10.73 4.77
N ASP A 107 16.03 -9.60 4.67
CA ASP A 107 16.46 -8.34 5.27
C ASP A 107 16.48 -8.40 6.82
N ALA A 108 15.55 -9.17 7.41
CA ALA A 108 15.53 -9.49 8.85
C ALA A 108 16.51 -10.60 9.27
N GLU A 109 17.34 -11.13 8.36
CA GLU A 109 18.20 -12.29 8.55
C GLU A 109 17.46 -13.60 8.93
N MET A 110 16.14 -13.63 8.72
CA MET A 110 15.22 -14.72 9.05
C MET A 110 14.87 -15.60 7.82
N HIS A 111 15.81 -15.80 6.89
CA HIS A 111 15.54 -16.50 5.63
C HIS A 111 15.00 -17.92 5.85
N PRO A 112 13.83 -18.29 5.25
CA PRO A 112 13.15 -19.57 5.50
C PRO A 112 14.02 -20.82 5.24
N ASN A 113 14.93 -20.76 4.29
CA ASN A 113 15.83 -21.87 3.98
C ASN A 113 16.90 -22.13 5.04
N ARG A 114 17.15 -21.19 5.95
CA ARG A 114 18.11 -21.31 7.07
C ARG A 114 17.45 -21.81 8.36
N VAL A 115 16.11 -21.89 8.39
CA VAL A 115 15.33 -22.22 9.58
C VAL A 115 14.92 -23.68 9.57
N LYS A 116 15.25 -24.41 10.65
CA LYS A 116 14.91 -25.85 10.80
C LYS A 116 13.49 -26.09 11.31
N LYS A 117 12.88 -25.11 11.99
CA LYS A 117 11.54 -25.20 12.60
C LYS A 117 10.62 -24.16 11.98
N HIS A 118 9.30 -24.43 12.01
CA HIS A 118 8.30 -23.42 11.71
C HIS A 118 8.31 -22.33 12.76
N TRP A 119 8.19 -21.08 12.32
CA TRP A 119 7.99 -19.95 13.20
C TRP A 119 6.58 -19.99 13.81
N ARG A 120 6.46 -19.63 15.08
CA ARG A 120 5.16 -19.24 15.63
C ARG A 120 4.83 -17.83 15.11
N GLY A 121 4.54 -17.76 13.85
CA GLY A 121 4.42 -16.52 13.10
C GLY A 121 3.12 -16.45 12.33
N SER A 122 2.62 -15.24 12.13
CA SER A 122 1.41 -14.95 11.36
C SER A 122 1.73 -14.18 10.08
N VAL A 123 0.84 -14.29 9.08
CA VAL A 123 0.92 -13.55 7.83
C VAL A 123 -0.35 -12.72 7.66
N ARG A 124 -0.19 -11.41 7.51
CA ARG A 124 -1.26 -10.44 7.30
C ARG A 124 -1.04 -9.71 5.98
N PHE A 125 -1.95 -9.88 5.05
CA PHE A 125 -1.74 -9.42 3.69
C PHE A 125 -2.88 -8.55 3.20
N GLY A 126 -2.58 -7.27 2.98
CA GLY A 126 -3.49 -6.29 2.38
C GLY A 126 -3.58 -6.50 0.88
N TYR A 127 -4.65 -7.15 0.42
CA TYR A 127 -4.81 -7.49 -0.99
C TYR A 127 -6.29 -7.77 -1.30
N ALA A 128 -6.73 -7.34 -2.45
CA ALA A 128 -7.99 -7.78 -3.02
C ALA A 128 -7.79 -8.02 -4.52
N PRO A 129 -8.06 -9.23 -5.00
CA PRO A 129 -7.92 -9.58 -6.40
C PRO A 129 -9.26 -9.43 -7.13
N PRO A 130 -9.69 -8.22 -7.57
CA PRO A 130 -10.98 -8.11 -8.23
C PRO A 130 -10.98 -8.82 -9.59
N PHE A 131 -9.86 -8.77 -10.32
CA PHE A 131 -9.71 -9.33 -11.67
C PHE A 131 -8.28 -9.79 -11.92
N ASN A 132 -7.79 -10.75 -11.11
CA ASN A 132 -6.47 -11.34 -11.42
C ASN A 132 -6.54 -12.22 -12.68
N ALA A 133 -5.39 -12.44 -13.32
CA ALA A 133 -5.30 -13.20 -14.55
C ALA A 133 -5.95 -14.61 -14.46
N SER A 134 -5.83 -15.28 -13.31
CA SER A 134 -6.44 -16.58 -13.08
C SER A 134 -7.96 -16.54 -13.07
N THR A 135 -8.54 -15.53 -12.40
CA THR A 135 -10.01 -15.35 -12.34
C THR A 135 -10.55 -14.97 -13.73
N VAL A 136 -9.88 -14.06 -14.42
CA VAL A 136 -10.28 -13.66 -15.79
C VAL A 136 -10.21 -14.84 -16.74
N ASN A 137 -9.12 -15.61 -16.71
CA ASN A 137 -8.97 -16.80 -17.56
C ASN A 137 -10.09 -17.82 -17.30
N TRP A 138 -10.42 -18.08 -16.03
CA TRP A 138 -11.53 -18.97 -15.68
C TRP A 138 -12.87 -18.45 -16.19
N LEU A 139 -13.17 -17.17 -16.02
CA LEU A 139 -14.40 -16.55 -16.50
C LEU A 139 -14.50 -16.58 -18.04
N GLN A 140 -13.38 -16.43 -18.74
CA GLN A 140 -13.33 -16.53 -20.19
C GLN A 140 -13.71 -17.93 -20.69
N HIS A 141 -13.24 -19.00 -20.00
CA HIS A 141 -13.56 -20.38 -20.35
C HIS A 141 -14.96 -20.81 -19.95
N THR A 142 -15.65 -20.05 -19.10
CA THR A 142 -16.98 -20.38 -18.60
C THR A 142 -18.01 -19.32 -19.00
N ALA A 143 -18.32 -18.38 -18.12
CA ALA A 143 -19.41 -17.44 -18.27
C ALA A 143 -19.33 -16.60 -19.57
N PHE A 144 -18.14 -16.09 -19.92
CA PHE A 144 -18.02 -15.24 -21.13
C PHE A 144 -18.14 -16.05 -22.41
N LEU A 145 -17.59 -17.26 -22.44
CA LEU A 145 -17.74 -18.16 -23.59
C LEU A 145 -19.21 -18.54 -23.80
N ASP A 146 -19.91 -18.93 -22.74
CA ASP A 146 -21.33 -19.31 -22.83
C ASP A 146 -22.21 -18.13 -23.25
N GLN A 147 -21.98 -16.95 -22.69
CA GLN A 147 -22.67 -15.71 -23.11
C GLN A 147 -22.40 -15.37 -24.57
N THR A 148 -21.16 -15.52 -25.02
CA THR A 148 -20.77 -15.27 -26.42
C THR A 148 -21.50 -16.24 -27.35
N MET A 149 -21.57 -17.52 -27.00
CA MET A 149 -22.29 -18.52 -27.77
C MET A 149 -23.80 -18.25 -27.82
N ASP A 150 -24.38 -17.83 -26.71
CA ASP A 150 -25.80 -17.46 -26.65
C ASP A 150 -26.10 -16.22 -27.51
N ILE A 151 -25.23 -15.23 -27.49
CA ILE A 151 -25.33 -14.05 -28.38
C ILE A 151 -25.25 -14.51 -29.85
N LEU A 152 -24.29 -15.33 -30.22
CA LEU A 152 -24.13 -15.85 -31.57
C LEU A 152 -25.37 -16.61 -32.04
N ARG A 153 -25.97 -17.47 -31.22
CA ARG A 153 -27.22 -18.17 -31.50
C ARG A 153 -28.38 -17.21 -31.78
N ARG A 154 -28.48 -16.11 -31.03
CA ARG A 154 -29.52 -15.09 -31.23
C ARG A 154 -29.31 -14.28 -32.52
N PHE A 155 -28.08 -13.91 -32.85
CA PHE A 155 -27.77 -13.13 -34.05
C PHE A 155 -27.71 -13.97 -35.33
N MET A 156 -27.42 -15.29 -35.17
CA MET A 156 -27.30 -16.23 -36.29
C MET A 156 -28.24 -17.44 -36.14
N PRO A 157 -29.56 -17.25 -36.06
CA PRO A 157 -30.52 -18.33 -35.74
C PRO A 157 -30.59 -19.45 -36.77
N LYS A 158 -30.03 -19.23 -37.96
CA LYS A 158 -29.97 -20.23 -39.04
C LYS A 158 -28.61 -20.89 -39.18
N ALA A 159 -27.64 -20.55 -38.33
CA ALA A 159 -26.34 -21.19 -38.38
C ALA A 159 -26.44 -22.65 -37.90
N PRO A 160 -25.81 -23.60 -38.62
CA PRO A 160 -25.73 -24.99 -38.14
C PRO A 160 -25.00 -25.04 -36.78
N GLU A 161 -25.53 -25.83 -35.83
CA GLU A 161 -24.91 -25.99 -34.50
C GLU A 161 -23.45 -26.48 -34.60
N ALA A 162 -23.15 -27.36 -35.57
CA ALA A 162 -21.77 -27.80 -35.83
C ALA A 162 -20.82 -26.63 -36.15
N LYS A 163 -21.30 -25.57 -36.80
CA LYS A 163 -20.48 -24.40 -37.09
C LYS A 163 -20.30 -23.49 -35.87
N LEU A 164 -21.31 -23.41 -35.03
CA LEU A 164 -21.22 -22.71 -33.75
C LEU A 164 -20.22 -23.40 -32.80
N GLU A 165 -20.23 -24.75 -32.78
CA GLU A 165 -19.27 -25.52 -31.99
C GLU A 165 -17.83 -25.41 -32.53
N GLU A 166 -17.64 -25.31 -33.84
CA GLU A 166 -16.33 -24.99 -34.44
C GLU A 166 -15.83 -23.62 -33.98
N VAL A 167 -16.70 -22.61 -33.95
CA VAL A 167 -16.36 -21.27 -33.41
C VAL A 167 -15.99 -21.36 -31.94
N ARG A 168 -16.80 -22.09 -31.15
CA ARG A 168 -16.53 -22.31 -29.73
C ARG A 168 -15.15 -22.93 -29.50
N SER A 169 -14.81 -23.99 -30.25
CA SER A 169 -13.51 -24.65 -30.16
C SER A 169 -12.35 -23.69 -30.48
N LYS A 170 -12.47 -22.90 -31.54
CA LYS A 170 -11.46 -21.89 -31.90
C LYS A 170 -11.29 -20.81 -30.84
N LEU A 171 -12.38 -20.37 -30.21
CA LEU A 171 -12.33 -19.41 -29.09
C LEU A 171 -11.58 -20.02 -27.90
N VAL A 172 -11.91 -21.26 -27.53
CA VAL A 172 -11.22 -21.97 -26.42
C VAL A 172 -9.72 -22.13 -26.73
N GLU A 173 -9.36 -22.54 -27.95
CA GLU A 173 -7.96 -22.70 -28.38
C GLU A 173 -7.16 -21.39 -28.35
N SER A 174 -7.82 -20.25 -28.51
CA SER A 174 -7.17 -18.93 -28.44
C SER A 174 -6.89 -18.46 -27.00
N LEU A 175 -7.50 -19.07 -26.00
CA LEU A 175 -7.32 -18.73 -24.59
C LEU A 175 -6.18 -19.52 -23.96
N PRO A 176 -5.49 -18.98 -22.95
CA PRO A 176 -4.56 -19.74 -22.13
C PRO A 176 -5.26 -20.96 -21.51
N ALA A 177 -4.65 -22.15 -21.60
CA ALA A 177 -5.25 -23.37 -21.07
C ALA A 177 -5.58 -23.23 -19.57
N PRO A 178 -6.83 -23.52 -19.15
CA PRO A 178 -7.17 -23.49 -17.74
C PRO A 178 -6.51 -24.66 -17.02
N ASN A 179 -6.00 -24.39 -15.83
CA ASN A 179 -5.52 -25.44 -14.94
C ASN A 179 -6.14 -25.32 -13.54
N ALA A 180 -6.16 -26.42 -12.78
CA ALA A 180 -6.74 -26.43 -11.44
C ALA A 180 -6.03 -25.45 -10.48
N SER A 181 -4.72 -25.22 -10.69
CA SER A 181 -3.97 -24.24 -9.90
C SER A 181 -4.46 -22.82 -10.17
N SER A 182 -4.73 -22.45 -11.42
CA SER A 182 -5.25 -21.13 -11.78
C SER A 182 -6.57 -20.83 -11.06
N PHE A 183 -7.51 -21.79 -11.05
CA PHE A 183 -8.77 -21.63 -10.30
C PHE A 183 -8.54 -21.44 -8.80
N LEU A 184 -7.67 -22.25 -8.22
CA LEU A 184 -7.39 -22.22 -6.78
C LEU A 184 -6.64 -20.95 -6.36
N LEU A 185 -5.76 -20.44 -7.21
CA LEU A 185 -5.00 -19.21 -6.98
C LEU A 185 -5.83 -17.94 -7.22
N GLY A 186 -6.99 -18.04 -7.86
CA GLY A 186 -8.00 -16.98 -7.93
C GLY A 186 -8.64 -16.68 -6.57
N SER A 187 -8.58 -17.62 -5.60
CA SER A 187 -9.16 -17.43 -4.28
C SER A 187 -8.14 -16.88 -3.27
N GLY A 188 -8.47 -15.74 -2.67
CA GLY A 188 -7.57 -15.00 -1.78
C GLY A 188 -7.01 -15.82 -0.62
N PHE A 189 -7.80 -16.71 -0.01
CA PHE A 189 -7.34 -17.49 1.15
C PHE A 189 -6.20 -18.46 0.81
N ARG A 190 -6.16 -19.02 -0.39
CA ARG A 190 -5.05 -19.89 -0.82
C ARG A 190 -3.77 -19.12 -1.07
N PHE A 191 -3.92 -17.89 -1.52
CA PHE A 191 -2.83 -16.98 -1.79
C PHE A 191 -1.98 -16.73 -0.54
N VAL A 192 -2.62 -16.28 0.54
CA VAL A 192 -1.92 -15.97 1.80
C VAL A 192 -1.42 -17.22 2.51
N SER A 193 -2.19 -18.33 2.43
CA SER A 193 -1.76 -19.62 2.99
C SER A 193 -0.52 -20.18 2.28
N TRP A 194 -0.39 -19.91 0.98
CA TRP A 194 0.80 -20.28 0.22
C TRP A 194 2.03 -19.49 0.71
N ILE A 195 1.91 -18.16 0.88
CA ILE A 195 2.99 -17.33 1.42
C ILE A 195 3.40 -17.86 2.80
N ALA A 196 2.45 -18.13 3.68
CA ALA A 196 2.73 -18.65 5.03
C ALA A 196 3.50 -19.98 4.99
N ARG A 197 3.08 -20.90 4.11
CA ARG A 197 3.75 -22.18 3.93
C ARG A 197 5.19 -22.03 3.43
N GLU A 198 5.39 -21.23 2.39
CA GLU A 198 6.73 -21.00 1.82
C GLU A 198 7.65 -20.29 2.83
N CYS A 199 7.11 -19.36 3.61
CA CYS A 199 7.83 -18.66 4.68
C CYS A 199 7.97 -19.49 5.98
N LYS A 200 7.43 -20.71 6.03
CA LYS A 200 7.44 -21.60 7.20
C LYS A 200 6.77 -20.97 8.44
N PHE A 201 5.72 -20.21 8.26
CA PHE A 201 4.91 -19.68 9.33
C PHE A 201 3.76 -20.63 9.66
N ALA A 202 3.57 -20.94 10.94
CA ALA A 202 2.59 -21.91 11.43
C ALA A 202 1.35 -21.26 12.07
N GLY A 203 1.33 -19.94 12.20
CA GLY A 203 0.21 -19.19 12.77
C GLY A 203 -0.85 -18.82 11.74
N ALA A 204 -1.70 -17.87 12.09
CA ALA A 204 -2.79 -17.42 11.24
C ALA A 204 -2.29 -16.71 9.98
N ALA A 205 -2.97 -16.95 8.87
CA ALA A 205 -2.70 -16.30 7.59
C ALA A 205 -4.00 -15.73 7.03
N THR A 206 -4.08 -14.40 6.92
CA THR A 206 -5.31 -13.69 6.53
C THR A 206 -5.05 -12.67 5.44
N ILE A 207 -6.07 -12.47 4.59
CA ILE A 207 -6.15 -11.37 3.65
C ILE A 207 -7.05 -10.29 4.23
N MET A 208 -6.62 -9.05 4.08
CA MET A 208 -7.33 -7.85 4.48
C MET A 208 -7.71 -7.03 3.25
N ASP A 209 -9.01 -6.77 3.07
CA ASP A 209 -9.49 -5.80 2.09
C ASP A 209 -10.21 -4.66 2.82
N ALA A 210 -9.54 -3.52 2.85
CA ALA A 210 -10.03 -2.27 3.42
C ALA A 210 -9.84 -1.10 2.44
N GLY A 211 -9.94 -1.39 1.13
CA GLY A 211 -9.65 -0.43 0.07
C GLY A 211 -8.19 0.04 0.12
N ASN A 212 -7.95 1.35 0.02
CA ASN A 212 -6.60 1.92 0.11
C ASN A 212 -5.96 1.75 1.49
N LEU A 213 -6.75 1.42 2.52
CA LEU A 213 -6.27 1.19 3.88
C LEU A 213 -5.83 -0.26 4.13
N SER A 214 -5.88 -1.14 3.13
CA SER A 214 -5.59 -2.58 3.29
C SER A 214 -4.22 -2.85 3.90
N GLY A 215 -3.18 -2.08 3.51
CA GLY A 215 -1.86 -2.18 4.11
C GLY A 215 -1.84 -1.82 5.59
N GLY A 216 -2.56 -0.76 5.98
CA GLY A 216 -2.72 -0.37 7.38
C GLY A 216 -3.49 -1.41 8.20
N ALA A 217 -4.56 -1.98 7.63
CA ALA A 217 -5.34 -3.05 8.26
C ALA A 217 -4.50 -4.30 8.51
N ALA A 218 -3.65 -4.68 7.55
CA ALA A 218 -2.72 -5.80 7.71
C ALA A 218 -1.70 -5.55 8.82
N ILE A 219 -1.18 -4.32 8.94
CA ILE A 219 -0.28 -3.93 10.02
C ILE A 219 -1.00 -3.93 11.37
N LEU A 220 -2.22 -3.39 11.46
CA LEU A 220 -3.03 -3.39 12.68
C LEU A 220 -3.23 -4.82 13.21
N ASP A 221 -3.70 -5.73 12.37
CA ASP A 221 -3.97 -7.11 12.77
C ASP A 221 -2.68 -7.87 13.16
N ALA A 222 -1.56 -7.57 12.50
CA ALA A 222 -0.24 -8.12 12.88
C ALA A 222 0.25 -7.59 14.24
N VAL A 223 0.06 -6.30 14.50
CA VAL A 223 0.39 -5.66 15.79
C VAL A 223 -0.42 -6.29 16.93
N GLU A 224 -1.72 -6.48 16.72
CA GLU A 224 -2.60 -7.12 17.70
C GLU A 224 -2.20 -8.58 17.97
N ASP A 225 -1.86 -9.36 16.94
CA ASP A 225 -1.36 -10.72 17.10
C ASP A 225 -0.12 -10.80 18.01
N LEU A 226 0.83 -9.90 17.78
CA LEU A 226 2.06 -9.84 18.58
C LEU A 226 1.79 -9.40 20.02
N ARG A 227 0.94 -8.38 20.22
CA ARG A 227 0.56 -7.87 21.55
C ARG A 227 -0.23 -8.90 22.37
N CYS A 228 -1.12 -9.64 21.71
CA CYS A 228 -1.88 -10.73 22.33
C CYS A 228 -1.05 -12.01 22.56
N GLY A 229 0.18 -12.05 22.06
CA GLY A 229 1.03 -13.24 22.16
C GLY A 229 0.57 -14.41 21.30
N ASN A 230 -0.28 -14.17 20.30
CA ASN A 230 -0.71 -15.19 19.32
C ASN A 230 0.43 -15.56 18.37
N ALA A 231 1.33 -14.62 18.12
CA ALA A 231 2.53 -14.79 17.30
C ALA A 231 3.76 -14.23 18.01
N ASP A 232 4.96 -14.73 17.66
CA ASP A 232 6.25 -14.18 18.08
C ASP A 232 6.90 -13.34 17.00
N VAL A 233 6.49 -13.59 15.74
CA VAL A 233 6.88 -12.84 14.57
C VAL A 233 5.68 -12.71 13.63
N ALA A 234 5.50 -11.56 13.04
CA ALA A 234 4.45 -11.35 12.04
C ALA A 234 5.05 -10.81 10.73
N LEU A 235 4.57 -11.35 9.62
CA LEU A 235 4.86 -10.84 8.29
C LEU A 235 3.63 -10.08 7.81
N ALA A 236 3.74 -8.77 7.68
CA ALA A 236 2.63 -7.91 7.30
C ALA A 236 2.98 -7.06 6.08
N GLY A 237 2.05 -6.85 5.19
CA GLY A 237 2.30 -6.01 4.02
C GLY A 237 1.09 -5.90 3.11
N ALA A 238 1.27 -5.20 2.00
CA ALA A 238 0.21 -5.04 1.00
C ALA A 238 0.78 -4.97 -0.42
N LEU A 239 -0.09 -5.28 -1.36
CA LEU A 239 0.20 -5.25 -2.79
C LEU A 239 -0.93 -4.57 -3.56
N THR A 240 -0.57 -3.69 -4.47
CA THR A 240 -1.40 -3.27 -5.59
C THR A 240 -0.89 -4.00 -6.83
N PRO A 241 -1.74 -4.83 -7.45
CA PRO A 241 -1.35 -5.62 -8.61
C PRO A 241 -1.08 -4.73 -9.83
N PRO A 242 -0.53 -5.28 -10.93
CA PRO A 242 -0.43 -4.58 -12.19
C PRO A 242 -1.75 -3.98 -12.64
N LEU A 243 -1.70 -2.73 -13.08
CA LEU A 243 -2.86 -1.94 -13.45
C LEU A 243 -3.35 -2.35 -14.85
N SER A 244 -4.25 -3.32 -14.89
CA SER A 244 -4.94 -3.69 -16.12
C SER A 244 -5.99 -2.62 -16.50
N ARG A 245 -6.39 -2.62 -17.78
CA ARG A 245 -7.49 -1.76 -18.25
C ARG A 245 -8.76 -1.95 -17.41
N ALA A 246 -9.16 -3.20 -17.15
CA ALA A 246 -10.34 -3.50 -16.33
C ALA A 246 -10.23 -2.93 -14.91
N TYR A 247 -9.03 -2.98 -14.30
CA TYR A 247 -8.80 -2.40 -12.99
C TYR A 247 -8.93 -0.87 -13.02
N LEU A 248 -8.36 -0.20 -14.02
CA LEU A 248 -8.46 1.25 -14.17
C LEU A 248 -9.88 1.71 -14.50
N GLU A 249 -10.65 0.93 -15.29
CA GLU A 249 -12.06 1.21 -15.51
C GLU A 249 -12.85 1.19 -14.19
N GLY A 250 -12.66 0.16 -13.37
CA GLY A 250 -13.27 0.12 -12.04
C GLY A 250 -12.86 1.31 -11.18
N LEU A 251 -11.55 1.61 -11.11
CA LEU A 251 -11.02 2.72 -10.31
C LEU A 251 -11.52 4.09 -10.80
N SER A 252 -11.77 4.25 -12.10
CA SER A 252 -12.27 5.51 -12.66
C SER A 252 -13.68 5.88 -12.20
N SER A 253 -14.42 4.93 -11.63
CA SER A 253 -15.71 5.23 -10.98
C SER A 253 -15.56 5.84 -9.59
N GLU A 254 -14.38 5.69 -8.99
CA GLU A 254 -14.09 6.16 -7.63
C GLU A 254 -13.28 7.46 -7.63
N VAL A 255 -12.41 7.66 -8.63
CA VAL A 255 -11.48 8.79 -8.65
C VAL A 255 -11.26 9.37 -10.03
N GLN A 256 -10.94 10.66 -10.07
CA GLN A 256 -10.46 11.33 -11.27
C GLN A 256 -8.96 11.07 -11.45
N PHE A 257 -8.58 10.58 -12.62
CA PHE A 257 -7.17 10.46 -12.99
C PHE A 257 -6.59 11.81 -13.44
N SER A 258 -5.33 12.01 -13.09
CA SER A 258 -4.59 13.19 -13.50
C SER A 258 -4.25 13.15 -15.00
N THR A 259 -4.42 14.29 -15.66
CA THR A 259 -3.91 14.54 -17.00
C THR A 259 -2.49 15.10 -16.99
N ASN A 260 -1.99 15.54 -15.84
CA ASN A 260 -0.61 15.98 -15.66
C ASN A 260 0.36 14.79 -15.65
N PRO A 261 1.57 14.94 -16.18
CA PRO A 261 2.55 13.84 -16.17
C PRO A 261 3.21 13.60 -14.82
N GLU A 262 3.02 14.48 -13.85
CA GLU A 262 3.57 14.39 -12.49
C GLU A 262 2.46 14.52 -11.45
N LEU A 263 2.59 13.77 -10.37
CA LEU A 263 1.75 13.89 -9.19
C LEU A 263 2.48 14.78 -8.18
N ARG A 264 1.97 16.00 -7.99
CA ARG A 264 2.51 16.97 -7.02
C ARG A 264 1.50 17.14 -5.89
N SER A 265 1.75 16.45 -4.79
CA SER A 265 0.88 16.51 -3.61
C SER A 265 0.84 17.93 -3.04
N PHE A 266 -0.34 18.35 -2.62
CA PHE A 266 -0.62 19.68 -2.06
C PHE A 266 -0.41 20.84 -3.06
N GLU A 267 -0.72 20.60 -4.33
CA GLU A 267 -0.87 21.63 -5.35
C GLU A 267 -2.19 22.38 -5.18
N GLU A 268 -2.24 23.70 -5.41
CA GLU A 268 -3.47 24.51 -5.26
C GLU A 268 -4.57 24.06 -6.24
N ASN A 269 -4.21 23.62 -7.43
CA ASN A 269 -5.12 23.13 -8.47
C ASN A 269 -4.69 21.75 -8.97
N PRO A 270 -4.84 20.70 -8.17
CA PRO A 270 -4.47 19.37 -8.58
C PRO A 270 -5.43 18.84 -9.65
N SER A 271 -4.92 18.05 -10.60
CA SER A 271 -5.68 17.53 -11.73
C SER A 271 -6.27 16.13 -11.49
N GLY A 272 -6.04 15.55 -10.35
CA GLY A 272 -6.43 14.18 -10.02
C GLY A 272 -5.25 13.30 -9.62
N THR A 273 -5.51 12.02 -9.40
CA THR A 273 -4.50 11.07 -8.96
C THR A 273 -3.81 10.36 -10.15
N ILE A 274 -2.58 9.91 -9.92
CA ILE A 274 -1.85 9.03 -10.83
C ILE A 274 -1.67 7.69 -10.12
N PRO A 275 -2.30 6.60 -10.58
CA PRO A 275 -2.20 5.31 -9.92
C PRO A 275 -0.80 4.69 -10.08
N GLY A 276 -0.41 3.87 -9.11
CA GLY A 276 0.86 3.16 -9.09
C GLY A 276 0.70 1.70 -8.68
N GLU A 277 1.61 0.87 -9.15
CA GLU A 277 1.73 -0.56 -8.85
C GLU A 277 2.77 -0.82 -7.78
N GLY A 278 2.69 -1.97 -7.15
CA GLY A 278 3.72 -2.43 -6.26
C GLY A 278 3.27 -2.80 -4.87
N GLY A 279 4.24 -3.08 -4.02
CA GLY A 279 3.96 -3.50 -2.65
C GLY A 279 5.16 -3.43 -1.74
N ALA A 280 4.88 -3.65 -0.46
CA ALA A 280 5.90 -3.77 0.57
C ALA A 280 5.47 -4.80 1.62
N PHE A 281 6.46 -5.46 2.23
CA PHE A 281 6.29 -6.33 3.38
C PHE A 281 7.23 -5.95 4.50
N PHE A 282 6.78 -6.20 5.72
CA PHE A 282 7.49 -5.92 6.97
C PHE A 282 7.55 -7.17 7.82
N VAL A 283 8.69 -7.43 8.43
CA VAL A 283 8.85 -8.41 9.51
C VAL A 283 8.75 -7.66 10.82
N LEU A 284 7.77 -8.04 11.63
CA LEU A 284 7.40 -7.39 12.88
C LEU A 284 7.65 -8.31 14.06
N LYS A 285 8.20 -7.77 15.14
CA LYS A 285 8.40 -8.45 16.45
C LYS A 285 8.07 -7.50 17.58
N ARG A 286 7.70 -8.02 18.74
CA ARG A 286 7.69 -7.19 19.96
C ARG A 286 9.09 -6.60 20.17
N ARG A 287 9.16 -5.34 20.57
CA ARG A 287 10.46 -4.64 20.78
C ARG A 287 11.38 -5.44 21.70
N GLU A 288 10.86 -5.97 22.80
CA GLU A 288 11.63 -6.75 23.77
C GLU A 288 12.23 -8.01 23.15
N ASP A 289 11.46 -8.71 22.30
CA ASP A 289 11.94 -9.89 21.57
C ASP A 289 13.02 -9.52 20.56
N ALA A 290 12.84 -8.42 19.82
CA ALA A 290 13.83 -7.93 18.87
C ALA A 290 15.15 -7.56 19.54
N LEU A 291 15.09 -6.88 20.69
CA LEU A 291 16.29 -6.54 21.49
C LEU A 291 16.98 -7.77 22.06
N ARG A 292 16.21 -8.73 22.61
CA ARG A 292 16.76 -10.00 23.09
C ARG A 292 17.46 -10.79 22.00
N ASP A 293 16.89 -10.79 20.80
CA ASP A 293 17.39 -11.54 19.65
C ASP A 293 18.47 -10.78 18.86
N HIS A 294 18.81 -9.56 19.30
CA HIS A 294 19.78 -8.65 18.67
C HIS A 294 19.41 -8.30 17.21
N ASP A 295 18.12 -8.21 16.91
CA ASP A 295 17.65 -7.82 15.60
C ASP A 295 17.93 -6.32 15.33
N ARG A 296 18.20 -6.00 14.07
CA ARG A 296 18.19 -4.61 13.63
C ARG A 296 16.77 -4.07 13.66
N ILE A 297 16.58 -2.88 14.24
CA ILE A 297 15.30 -2.18 14.29
C ILE A 297 15.36 -0.96 13.36
N TYR A 298 14.39 -0.88 12.43
CA TYR A 298 14.23 0.29 11.55
C TYR A 298 13.45 1.40 12.23
N ALA A 299 12.35 1.06 12.87
CA ALA A 299 11.48 1.92 13.65
C ALA A 299 10.57 1.08 14.56
N LEU A 300 9.94 1.73 15.52
CA LEU A 300 8.92 1.16 16.38
C LEU A 300 7.54 1.63 15.93
N ILE A 301 6.59 0.71 15.78
CA ILE A 301 5.17 1.01 15.63
C ILE A 301 4.61 1.20 17.04
N ARG A 302 4.18 2.43 17.36
CA ARG A 302 3.59 2.77 18.66
C ARG A 302 2.10 2.52 18.69
N SER A 303 1.41 2.88 17.60
CA SER A 303 -0.02 2.68 17.42
C SER A 303 -0.42 2.57 15.96
N VAL A 304 -1.59 1.98 15.73
CA VAL A 304 -2.27 1.91 14.45
C VAL A 304 -3.75 2.17 14.70
N ALA A 305 -4.27 3.28 14.22
CA ALA A 305 -5.69 3.61 14.30
C ALA A 305 -6.32 3.60 12.90
N ILE A 306 -7.43 2.89 12.76
CA ILE A 306 -8.19 2.81 11.49
C ILE A 306 -9.67 2.88 11.84
N GLY A 307 -10.42 3.73 11.15
CA GLY A 307 -11.85 3.84 11.40
C GLY A 307 -12.53 4.95 10.62
N HIS A 308 -13.80 5.12 10.94
CA HIS A 308 -14.55 6.31 10.60
C HIS A 308 -14.38 7.35 11.72
N SER A 309 -14.34 8.62 11.34
CA SER A 309 -14.38 9.70 12.32
C SER A 309 -15.76 9.74 12.98
N PRO A 310 -15.87 9.57 14.31
CA PRO A 310 -17.13 9.86 15.00
C PRO A 310 -17.44 11.35 14.90
N ASP A 311 -18.73 11.67 14.92
CA ASP A 311 -19.23 13.05 14.99
C ASP A 311 -18.71 14.01 13.89
N ASP A 312 -18.38 13.46 12.72
CA ASP A 312 -17.83 14.21 11.58
C ASP A 312 -16.52 15.00 11.88
N ASP A 313 -15.82 14.68 12.96
CA ASP A 313 -14.51 15.27 13.24
C ASP A 313 -13.40 14.55 12.44
N PRO A 314 -12.87 15.13 11.36
CA PRO A 314 -11.88 14.49 10.52
C PRO A 314 -10.56 14.20 11.27
N SER A 315 -10.31 14.85 12.41
CA SER A 315 -9.09 14.68 13.20
C SER A 315 -9.15 13.53 14.23
N ALA A 316 -10.34 12.94 14.47
CA ALA A 316 -10.56 11.96 15.52
C ALA A 316 -9.65 10.72 15.42
N ILE A 317 -9.41 10.18 14.21
CA ILE A 317 -8.56 9.01 14.03
C ILE A 317 -7.10 9.33 14.35
N PHE A 318 -6.64 10.55 14.03
CA PHE A 318 -5.28 10.97 14.38
C PHE A 318 -5.14 11.14 15.90
N THR A 319 -6.12 11.77 16.55
CA THR A 319 -6.18 11.91 18.02
C THR A 319 -6.17 10.53 18.68
N MET A 320 -7.01 9.62 18.22
CA MET A 320 -7.05 8.24 18.71
C MET A 320 -5.68 7.55 18.57
N ALA A 321 -4.98 7.72 17.44
CA ALA A 321 -3.67 7.13 17.25
C ALA A 321 -2.64 7.66 18.25
N THR A 322 -2.61 8.96 18.53
CA THR A 322 -1.67 9.55 19.48
C THR A 322 -2.01 9.21 20.93
N GLU A 323 -3.29 9.11 21.27
CA GLU A 323 -3.75 8.64 22.57
C GLU A 323 -3.36 7.18 22.84
N GLN A 324 -3.59 6.29 21.85
CA GLN A 324 -3.16 4.89 21.92
C GLN A 324 -1.64 4.76 22.05
N ALA A 325 -0.87 5.65 21.42
CA ALA A 325 0.58 5.69 21.53
C ALA A 325 1.07 6.29 22.86
N GLY A 326 0.20 6.93 23.63
CA GLY A 326 0.56 7.62 24.86
C GLY A 326 1.50 8.82 24.63
N ILE A 327 1.37 9.54 23.50
CA ILE A 327 2.28 10.62 23.12
C ILE A 327 1.53 11.93 22.87
N PRO A 328 2.14 13.09 23.20
CA PRO A 328 1.61 14.37 22.77
C PRO A 328 1.76 14.52 21.25
N ILE A 329 0.70 14.96 20.57
CA ILE A 329 0.66 15.09 19.12
C ILE A 329 1.78 16.00 18.57
N ARG A 330 2.13 17.04 19.29
CA ARG A 330 3.18 18.01 18.92
C ARG A 330 4.61 17.43 18.95
N THR A 331 4.77 16.18 19.40
CA THR A 331 6.05 15.46 19.34
C THR A 331 6.27 14.74 18.01
N ILE A 332 5.25 14.71 17.16
CA ILE A 332 5.38 14.20 15.81
C ILE A 332 6.02 15.29 14.95
N GLY A 333 7.20 15.00 14.40
CA GLY A 333 7.97 15.92 13.57
C GLY A 333 7.85 15.68 12.07
N LEU A 334 7.31 14.51 11.66
CA LEU A 334 7.09 14.15 10.25
C LEU A 334 5.68 13.58 10.06
N ILE A 335 4.97 14.10 9.07
CA ILE A 335 3.76 13.49 8.53
C ILE A 335 4.07 12.99 7.12
N GLU A 336 4.03 11.69 6.95
CA GLU A 336 3.91 11.07 5.65
C GLU A 336 2.43 11.06 5.30
N ALA A 337 2.04 12.03 4.54
CA ALA A 337 0.67 12.35 4.21
C ALA A 337 0.12 11.44 3.10
N ASP A 338 -1.21 11.36 2.99
CA ASP A 338 -1.83 10.70 1.85
C ASP A 338 -1.48 11.42 0.54
N GLY A 339 -1.72 12.72 0.44
CA GLY A 339 -1.26 13.54 -0.68
C GLY A 339 -1.62 12.96 -2.05
N SER A 340 -2.91 12.69 -2.25
CA SER A 340 -3.44 11.89 -3.36
C SER A 340 -3.48 12.61 -4.72
N GLY A 341 -3.31 13.94 -4.75
CA GLY A 341 -3.54 14.77 -5.94
C GLY A 341 -5.03 15.06 -6.20
N ILE A 342 -5.91 14.72 -5.25
CA ILE A 342 -7.35 14.97 -5.33
C ILE A 342 -7.67 16.13 -4.40
N ALA A 343 -8.17 17.25 -4.98
CA ALA A 343 -8.34 18.51 -4.28
C ALA A 343 -9.11 18.41 -2.95
N GLN A 344 -10.23 17.70 -2.94
CA GLN A 344 -11.06 17.55 -1.74
C GLN A 344 -10.37 16.75 -0.65
N MET A 345 -9.62 15.69 -1.02
CA MET A 345 -8.89 14.87 -0.05
C MET A 345 -7.72 15.63 0.55
N GLU A 346 -6.96 16.37 -0.25
CA GLU A 346 -5.83 17.17 0.24
C GLU A 346 -6.30 18.37 1.08
N ALA A 347 -7.42 18.99 0.73
CA ALA A 347 -8.04 20.03 1.54
C ALA A 347 -8.46 19.50 2.93
N ARG A 348 -9.06 18.30 2.98
CA ARG A 348 -9.42 17.63 4.23
C ARG A 348 -8.17 17.27 5.05
N GLU A 349 -7.14 16.77 4.42
CA GLU A 349 -5.90 16.40 5.08
C GLU A 349 -5.20 17.60 5.71
N THR A 350 -5.12 18.72 4.97
CA THR A 350 -4.56 19.97 5.50
C THR A 350 -5.40 20.57 6.60
N ASP A 351 -6.74 20.41 6.56
CA ASP A 351 -7.63 20.84 7.66
C ASP A 351 -7.38 20.01 8.94
N ILE A 352 -7.21 18.71 8.83
CA ILE A 352 -6.81 17.83 9.95
C ILE A 352 -5.52 18.35 10.58
N ILE A 353 -4.49 18.53 9.75
CA ILE A 353 -3.18 18.97 10.22
C ILE A 353 -3.29 20.35 10.91
N ARG A 354 -4.00 21.29 10.31
CA ARG A 354 -4.21 22.63 10.87
C ARG A 354 -4.96 22.59 12.21
N ARG A 355 -5.99 21.77 12.34
CA ARG A 355 -6.74 21.62 13.61
C ARG A 355 -5.86 21.06 14.73
N LEU A 356 -5.03 20.10 14.43
CA LEU A 356 -4.22 19.38 15.41
C LEU A 356 -2.97 20.15 15.84
N TRP A 357 -2.27 20.81 14.91
CA TRP A 357 -1.07 21.58 15.23
C TRP A 357 -1.38 23.07 15.54
N GLY A 358 -2.51 23.57 15.04
CA GLY A 358 -2.93 24.97 15.23
C GLY A 358 -2.01 25.97 14.53
N GLU A 359 -2.13 27.23 14.93
CA GLU A 359 -1.29 28.31 14.41
C GLU A 359 0.13 28.23 14.96
N HIS A 360 1.07 28.65 14.13
CA HIS A 360 2.48 28.74 14.50
C HIS A 360 2.70 29.78 15.60
N LYS A 361 3.39 29.36 16.65
CA LYS A 361 3.89 30.26 17.69
C LYS A 361 5.39 30.37 17.56
N PRO A 362 6.01 31.58 17.71
CA PRO A 362 7.45 31.72 17.67
C PRO A 362 8.14 30.74 18.65
N GLY A 363 9.07 29.94 18.12
CA GLY A 363 9.75 28.89 18.89
C GLY A 363 8.90 27.62 19.17
N GLY A 364 7.68 27.56 18.68
CA GLY A 364 6.83 26.36 18.76
C GLY A 364 7.28 25.25 17.81
N PRO A 365 6.88 23.99 18.07
CA PRO A 365 7.23 22.88 17.22
C PRO A 365 6.58 23.00 15.85
N LEU A 366 7.36 22.71 14.82
CA LEU A 366 6.90 22.59 13.43
C LEU A 366 6.83 21.14 13.02
N VAL A 367 5.85 20.79 12.17
CA VAL A 367 5.75 19.45 11.56
C VAL A 367 6.03 19.52 10.06
N GLY A 368 6.97 18.71 9.61
CA GLY A 368 7.23 18.53 8.18
C GLY A 368 6.21 17.60 7.54
N VAL A 369 5.66 18.00 6.40
CA VAL A 369 4.66 17.23 5.65
C VAL A 369 5.21 16.88 4.28
N GLY A 370 5.05 15.63 3.87
CA GLY A 370 5.43 15.16 2.55
C GLY A 370 4.69 13.90 2.16
N SER A 371 4.72 13.55 0.88
CA SER A 371 4.12 12.33 0.35
C SER A 371 5.05 11.64 -0.63
N VAL A 372 5.14 10.31 -0.55
CA VAL A 372 5.90 9.46 -1.47
C VAL A 372 5.20 9.31 -2.83
N LYS A 373 3.92 9.65 -2.90
CA LYS A 373 3.10 9.41 -4.11
C LYS A 373 3.59 10.18 -5.33
N GLY A 374 4.21 11.35 -5.14
CA GLY A 374 4.87 12.06 -6.24
C GLY A 374 5.97 11.24 -6.91
N ASN A 375 6.66 10.39 -6.17
CA ASN A 375 7.74 9.56 -6.70
C ASN A 375 7.24 8.32 -7.44
N ILE A 376 6.24 7.62 -6.91
CA ILE A 376 5.83 6.27 -7.37
C ILE A 376 4.37 6.14 -7.79
N GLY A 377 3.59 7.23 -7.73
CA GLY A 377 2.14 7.21 -7.93
C GLY A 377 1.38 6.78 -6.67
N HIS A 378 0.06 6.83 -6.74
CA HIS A 378 -0.81 6.35 -5.68
C HIS A 378 -0.92 4.83 -5.75
N THR A 379 -0.23 4.16 -4.86
CA THR A 379 -0.17 2.69 -4.85
C THR A 379 -1.34 2.03 -4.11
N LEU A 380 -2.50 2.70 -4.08
CA LEU A 380 -3.80 2.19 -3.62
C LEU A 380 -3.67 1.35 -2.33
N LYS A 381 -3.96 0.04 -2.40
CA LYS A 381 -3.89 -0.89 -1.26
C LYS A 381 -2.52 -0.92 -0.57
N ALA A 382 -1.44 -0.65 -1.31
CA ALA A 382 -0.07 -0.60 -0.80
C ALA A 382 0.38 0.81 -0.38
N ALA A 383 -0.48 1.85 -0.49
CA ALA A 383 -0.08 3.25 -0.28
C ALA A 383 0.47 3.49 1.14
N ILE A 384 -0.23 3.00 2.16
CA ILE A 384 0.23 3.09 3.55
C ILE A 384 1.56 2.36 3.74
N SER A 385 1.70 1.18 3.13
CA SER A 385 2.96 0.42 3.23
C SER A 385 4.13 1.17 2.60
N ALA A 386 3.92 1.86 1.48
CA ALA A 386 4.95 2.73 0.87
C ALA A 386 5.35 3.89 1.81
N GLY A 387 4.35 4.53 2.44
CA GLY A 387 4.57 5.57 3.44
C GLY A 387 5.35 5.08 4.65
N ILE A 388 5.05 3.88 5.16
CA ILE A 388 5.78 3.26 6.28
C ILE A 388 7.26 3.04 5.91
N VAL A 389 7.57 2.53 4.70
CA VAL A 389 8.95 2.35 4.24
C VAL A 389 9.70 3.69 4.27
N LYS A 390 9.12 4.76 3.70
CA LYS A 390 9.73 6.10 3.69
C LYS A 390 9.92 6.65 5.10
N ALA A 391 8.89 6.58 5.95
CA ALA A 391 8.94 7.10 7.32
C ALA A 391 9.94 6.33 8.21
N ALA A 392 10.00 4.99 8.09
CA ALA A 392 10.96 4.17 8.83
C ALA A 392 12.41 4.49 8.41
N LEU A 393 12.67 4.72 7.13
CA LEU A 393 13.98 5.16 6.65
C LEU A 393 14.31 6.59 7.10
N ALA A 394 13.33 7.50 7.14
CA ALA A 394 13.52 8.85 7.67
C ALA A 394 13.93 8.85 9.13
N LEU A 395 13.30 8.00 9.95
CA LEU A 395 13.66 7.78 11.35
C LEU A 395 15.05 7.18 11.47
N LYS A 396 15.33 6.11 10.72
CA LYS A 396 16.62 5.43 10.75
C LYS A 396 17.79 6.32 10.35
N TYR A 397 17.62 7.11 9.29
CA TYR A 397 18.69 8.02 8.81
C TYR A 397 18.67 9.40 9.49
N ARG A 398 17.64 9.67 10.31
CA ARG A 398 17.47 10.96 11.00
C ARG A 398 17.42 12.14 10.02
N VAL A 399 16.68 11.95 8.93
CA VAL A 399 16.52 12.93 7.86
C VAL A 399 15.04 13.15 7.60
N LEU A 400 14.62 14.41 7.51
CA LEU A 400 13.33 14.79 6.95
C LEU A 400 13.45 14.77 5.42
N PRO A 401 12.84 13.79 4.73
CA PRO A 401 13.03 13.61 3.30
C PRO A 401 12.18 14.59 2.49
N PRO A 402 12.66 15.04 1.33
CA PRO A 402 11.89 15.95 0.48
C PRO A 402 10.75 15.22 -0.25
N GLN A 403 9.80 16.01 -0.75
CA GLN A 403 8.81 15.56 -1.75
C GLN A 403 9.01 16.29 -3.08
N LEU A 404 8.31 15.87 -4.13
CA LEU A 404 8.20 16.65 -5.36
C LEU A 404 7.55 18.00 -5.02
N THR A 405 8.21 19.09 -5.42
CA THR A 405 7.77 20.44 -5.08
C THR A 405 6.57 20.82 -5.94
N PRO A 406 5.42 21.21 -5.34
CA PRO A 406 4.31 21.77 -6.09
C PRO A 406 4.71 23.13 -6.71
N ASP A 407 4.17 23.44 -7.90
CA ASP A 407 4.43 24.74 -8.56
C ASP A 407 3.72 25.86 -7.80
N ALA A 408 2.48 25.60 -7.34
CA ALA A 408 1.69 26.48 -6.50
C ALA A 408 1.21 25.69 -5.26
N PRO A 409 1.91 25.76 -4.14
CA PRO A 409 1.54 25.02 -2.93
C PRO A 409 0.19 25.47 -2.38
N LEU A 410 -0.59 24.52 -1.86
CA LEU A 410 -1.88 24.75 -1.24
C LEU A 410 -1.75 25.77 -0.09
N LYS A 411 -2.48 26.88 -0.15
CA LYS A 411 -2.36 28.01 0.78
C LYS A 411 -2.57 27.61 2.24
N SER A 412 -3.43 26.63 2.51
CA SER A 412 -3.73 26.16 3.87
C SER A 412 -2.52 25.56 4.61
N ILE A 413 -1.50 25.11 3.89
CA ILE A 413 -0.27 24.55 4.48
C ILE A 413 0.95 25.44 4.25
N ALA A 414 0.95 26.26 3.20
CA ALA A 414 2.05 27.12 2.82
C ALA A 414 2.01 28.50 3.47
N CYS A 415 1.00 28.83 4.30
CA CYS A 415 0.93 30.12 4.96
C CYS A 415 1.93 30.21 6.13
N PRO A 416 2.50 31.40 6.40
CA PRO A 416 3.47 31.62 7.48
C PRO A 416 2.92 31.30 8.88
N GLU A 417 1.62 31.37 9.05
CA GLU A 417 0.91 31.09 10.29
C GLU A 417 0.72 29.59 10.55
N SER A 418 1.04 28.72 9.59
CA SER A 418 0.91 27.27 9.73
C SER A 418 2.01 26.70 10.62
N SER A 419 1.66 25.85 11.56
CA SER A 419 2.63 25.00 12.28
C SER A 419 3.12 23.81 11.45
N ALA A 420 2.60 23.61 10.23
CA ALA A 420 3.03 22.62 9.28
C ALA A 420 3.72 23.28 8.08
N TYR A 421 4.67 22.59 7.48
CA TYR A 421 5.36 23.05 6.27
C TYR A 421 5.65 21.89 5.30
N LEU A 422 5.62 22.18 4.02
CA LEU A 422 5.96 21.17 3.01
C LEU A 422 7.48 20.92 2.97
N LEU A 423 7.83 19.66 2.94
CA LEU A 423 9.22 19.22 2.83
C LEU A 423 9.68 19.28 1.37
N THR A 424 10.08 20.45 0.92
CA THR A 424 10.58 20.67 -0.45
C THR A 424 12.09 20.37 -0.60
N GLU A 425 12.81 20.27 0.52
CA GLU A 425 14.22 19.96 0.59
C GLU A 425 14.52 18.97 1.72
N ALA A 426 15.57 18.17 1.54
CA ALA A 426 16.07 17.31 2.59
C ALA A 426 16.66 18.12 3.74
N ARG A 427 16.33 17.74 4.97
CA ARG A 427 16.84 18.43 6.18
C ARG A 427 17.29 17.42 7.23
N PRO A 428 18.36 17.69 7.98
CA PRO A 428 18.68 16.91 9.18
C PRO A 428 17.47 16.94 10.15
N TRP A 429 17.08 15.79 10.66
CA TRP A 429 16.02 15.72 11.65
C TRP A 429 16.56 15.88 13.06
N ILE A 430 16.74 17.12 13.49
CA ILE A 430 17.26 17.46 14.80
C ILE A 430 16.13 17.43 15.82
N THR A 431 16.35 16.79 16.97
CA THR A 431 15.47 16.88 18.14
C THR A 431 16.11 17.83 19.15
N GLY A 432 15.32 18.76 19.68
CA GLY A 432 15.81 19.68 20.71
C GLY A 432 16.00 19.05 22.10
N ASP A 433 15.46 17.85 22.30
CA ASP A 433 15.44 17.16 23.59
C ASP A 433 15.62 15.66 23.38
N SER A 434 16.63 15.06 24.02
CA SER A 434 16.90 13.61 23.99
C SER A 434 15.81 12.78 24.68
N ALA A 435 14.98 13.40 25.54
CA ALA A 435 13.83 12.75 26.17
C ALA A 435 12.66 12.54 25.19
N ASN A 436 12.64 13.27 24.05
CA ASN A 436 11.61 13.16 23.05
C ASN A 436 12.18 12.54 21.78
N PRO A 437 12.01 11.22 21.55
CA PRO A 437 12.46 10.54 20.34
C PRO A 437 11.76 11.10 19.10
N ARG A 438 12.39 10.94 17.92
CA ARG A 438 11.78 11.31 16.65
C ARG A 438 10.55 10.46 16.39
N ARG A 439 9.48 11.11 15.94
CA ARG A 439 8.21 10.45 15.66
C ARG A 439 7.66 10.88 14.31
N ALA A 440 7.17 9.91 13.57
CA ALA A 440 6.47 10.13 12.31
C ALA A 440 5.04 9.59 12.39
N ALA A 441 4.12 10.22 11.67
CA ALA A 441 2.80 9.68 11.42
C ALA A 441 2.64 9.38 9.93
N VAL A 442 2.10 8.22 9.59
CA VAL A 442 1.72 7.85 8.22
C VAL A 442 0.21 7.90 8.13
N MET A 443 -0.32 8.69 7.22
CA MET A 443 -1.76 8.87 6.99
C MET A 443 -2.20 8.17 5.71
N GLY A 444 -3.46 7.73 5.69
CA GLY A 444 -4.11 7.20 4.50
C GLY A 444 -5.61 7.37 4.55
N PHE A 445 -6.22 7.52 3.37
CA PHE A 445 -7.66 7.68 3.20
C PHE A 445 -8.19 6.71 2.15
N ASN A 446 -9.43 6.23 2.34
CA ASN A 446 -10.16 5.58 1.26
C ASN A 446 -10.80 6.63 0.35
N PHE A 447 -10.87 6.29 -0.93
CA PHE A 447 -11.79 6.96 -1.82
C PHE A 447 -13.23 6.60 -1.41
N ASP A 448 -14.16 7.55 -1.51
CA ASP A 448 -15.59 7.32 -1.27
C ASP A 448 -16.34 7.37 -2.59
N PRO A 449 -16.57 6.20 -3.25
CA PRO A 449 -17.21 6.14 -4.56
C PRO A 449 -18.70 6.48 -4.54
N PHE A 450 -19.34 6.40 -3.35
CA PHE A 450 -20.79 6.56 -3.23
C PHE A 450 -21.21 7.98 -2.85
N ASN A 451 -20.27 8.86 -2.62
CA ASN A 451 -20.59 10.24 -2.29
C ASN A 451 -19.57 11.25 -2.88
N PRO A 452 -19.50 11.37 -4.22
CA PRO A 452 -18.65 12.35 -4.88
C PRO A 452 -19.08 13.79 -4.58
N GLU A 453 -20.34 14.01 -4.13
CA GLU A 453 -20.88 15.30 -3.73
C GLU A 453 -20.90 15.50 -2.20
N ALA A 454 -20.31 14.59 -1.42
CA ALA A 454 -20.14 14.81 0.00
C ALA A 454 -19.16 15.95 0.25
N GLU A 455 -19.57 17.14 -0.18
CA GLU A 455 -18.99 18.42 0.26
C GLU A 455 -19.02 18.54 1.79
N THR A 456 -19.80 17.69 2.43
CA THR A 456 -20.00 17.67 3.88
C THR A 456 -19.85 16.25 4.42
N SER A 457 -18.68 15.95 4.99
CA SER A 457 -18.59 15.45 6.35
C SER A 457 -19.16 14.08 6.73
N ARG A 458 -19.53 13.15 5.87
CA ARG A 458 -19.76 11.81 6.40
C ARG A 458 -18.52 10.95 6.20
N GLY A 459 -17.58 11.24 7.10
CA GLY A 459 -16.42 10.50 7.51
C GLY A 459 -16.00 9.30 6.67
N GLY A 460 -15.31 9.53 5.55
CA GLY A 460 -14.59 8.44 4.89
C GLY A 460 -13.65 7.77 5.89
N ARG A 461 -13.35 6.49 5.68
CA ARG A 461 -12.40 5.76 6.52
C ARG A 461 -11.00 6.35 6.34
N SER A 462 -10.30 6.52 7.45
CA SER A 462 -8.90 6.92 7.47
C SER A 462 -8.07 6.00 8.36
N ALA A 463 -6.76 6.05 8.16
CA ALA A 463 -5.80 5.35 8.99
C ALA A 463 -4.67 6.29 9.38
N VAL A 464 -4.16 6.11 10.59
CA VAL A 464 -2.96 6.78 11.09
C VAL A 464 -2.08 5.76 11.80
N ILE A 465 -0.82 5.66 11.39
CA ILE A 465 0.19 4.82 12.01
C ILE A 465 1.25 5.73 12.63
N VAL A 466 1.48 5.59 13.92
CA VAL A 466 2.53 6.33 14.63
C VAL A 466 3.78 5.48 14.71
N LEU A 467 4.86 6.02 14.16
CA LEU A 467 6.21 5.43 14.20
C LEU A 467 7.13 6.26 15.11
N GLU A 468 8.05 5.59 15.79
CA GLU A 468 9.04 6.20 16.67
C GLU A 468 10.42 5.59 16.39
N GLU A 469 11.48 6.39 16.52
CA GLU A 469 12.85 5.86 16.43
C GLU A 469 13.17 4.93 17.62
N GLU A 470 14.00 3.91 17.39
CA GLU A 470 14.59 3.14 18.48
C GLU A 470 15.70 3.99 19.12
N PRO A 471 15.66 4.23 20.45
CA PRO A 471 16.71 4.94 21.16
C PRO A 471 18.08 4.24 21.05
N GLU A 472 19.15 5.01 20.81
CA GLU A 472 20.53 4.48 20.66
C GLU A 472 21.21 4.08 21.99
N ASP A 473 20.63 4.39 23.12
CA ASP A 473 21.30 4.32 24.43
C ASP A 473 21.55 2.89 24.97
N ARG A 474 21.63 1.88 24.09
CA ARG A 474 21.88 0.48 24.50
C ARG A 474 22.78 -0.29 23.53
N LEU A 475 23.89 0.33 23.11
CA LEU A 475 25.07 -0.39 22.62
C LEU A 475 26.08 -0.56 23.72
#